data_36596dd48fa159bdff8bc7b8c2d9bf3f
#
_entry.id   36596dd48fa159bdff8bc7b8c2d9bf3f
#
_cell.length_a   1.000
_cell.length_b   1.000
_cell.length_c   1.000
_cell.angle_alpha   90.00
_cell.angle_beta   90.00
_cell.angle_gamma   90.00
#
_symmetry.space_group_name_H-M   'P 1'
#
loop_
_entity.id
_entity.type
_entity.pdbx_description
1 polymer ?
#
loop_
_entity_poly.entity_id
_entity_poly.type
_entity_poly.pdbx_seq_one_letter_code
_entity_poly.pdbx_strand_id
1 'polypeptide(L)'
;VKGEGLPKVMYRLIEADHYVNKKILVIGGGDSAVEAAMGLAAQVGNTVTLSYRQATFSRLKDRNVRRLEECVRKGKLKVVYNSNPVEFTQDSVILEVNGATQKLANDFVWIFAGGDPPTAFLKKIGVGFNSKNLTLEGSTEAKAAKEGMVLVDA
;
A
#
# COMPACT_ATOMS: atom_id res chain seq x y z
N VAL A 1 0.92 14.52 -5.81
CA VAL A 1 2.35 14.13 -5.87
C VAL A 1 2.77 14.05 -7.32
N LYS A 2 3.91 14.65 -7.61
CA LYS A 2 4.42 14.65 -8.98
C LYS A 2 4.67 13.22 -9.46
N GLY A 3 4.19 12.90 -10.67
CA GLY A 3 4.34 11.57 -11.23
C GLY A 3 3.26 10.58 -10.82
N GLU A 4 2.28 11.02 -10.07
CA GLU A 4 1.23 10.13 -9.57
C GLU A 4 0.38 9.53 -10.70
N GLY A 5 0.39 10.15 -11.88
CA GLY A 5 -0.33 9.62 -13.03
C GLY A 5 0.41 8.56 -13.82
N LEU A 6 1.61 8.17 -13.43
CA LEU A 6 2.36 7.13 -14.13
C LEU A 6 1.64 5.78 -14.01
N PRO A 7 1.72 4.93 -15.06
CA PRO A 7 1.05 3.62 -15.02
C PRO A 7 1.50 2.72 -13.86
N LYS A 8 2.71 2.89 -13.36
CA LYS A 8 3.22 2.06 -12.26
C LYS A 8 2.60 2.42 -10.91
N VAL A 9 1.92 3.57 -10.81
CA VAL A 9 1.29 4.01 -9.56
C VAL A 9 -0.13 3.51 -9.54
N MET A 10 -0.44 2.67 -8.55
CA MET A 10 -1.71 1.98 -8.46
C MET A 10 -2.33 2.22 -7.10
N TYR A 11 -3.65 2.08 -7.04
CA TYR A 11 -4.42 2.34 -5.82
C TYR A 11 -5.15 1.11 -5.31
N ARG A 12 -4.95 -0.01 -5.98
CA ARG A 12 -5.67 -1.24 -5.69
C ARG A 12 -4.82 -2.45 -6.06
N LEU A 13 -4.66 -3.35 -5.12
CA LEU A 13 -3.93 -4.60 -5.36
C LEU A 13 -4.93 -5.72 -5.53
N ILE A 14 -4.89 -6.40 -6.68
CA ILE A 14 -5.79 -7.52 -6.97
C ILE A 14 -5.07 -8.85 -6.76
N GLU A 15 -3.89 -9.01 -7.35
CA GLU A 15 -3.17 -10.28 -7.29
C GLU A 15 -1.70 -10.02 -7.04
N ALA A 16 -1.28 -10.21 -5.80
CA ALA A 16 0.11 -9.99 -5.41
C ALA A 16 1.07 -10.95 -6.13
N ASP A 17 0.62 -12.15 -6.43
CA ASP A 17 1.47 -13.18 -7.04
C ASP A 17 1.87 -12.88 -8.48
N HIS A 18 1.28 -11.86 -9.11
CA HIS A 18 1.72 -11.41 -10.42
C HIS A 18 3.04 -10.62 -10.38
N TYR A 19 3.52 -10.27 -9.19
CA TYR A 19 4.69 -9.42 -9.05
C TYR A 19 5.80 -10.19 -8.38
N VAL A 20 6.86 -10.47 -9.14
CA VAL A 20 8.05 -11.17 -8.62
C VAL A 20 9.29 -10.43 -9.11
N ASN A 21 10.35 -10.45 -8.30
CA ASN A 21 11.62 -9.80 -8.62
C ASN A 21 11.45 -8.31 -8.91
N LYS A 22 10.61 -7.63 -8.12
CA LYS A 22 10.29 -6.22 -8.32
C LYS A 22 10.66 -5.41 -7.10
N LYS A 23 10.95 -4.14 -7.33
CA LYS A 23 11.18 -3.16 -6.27
C LYS A 23 9.89 -2.37 -6.09
N ILE A 24 9.28 -2.49 -4.94
CA ILE A 24 7.91 -2.06 -4.70
C ILE A 24 7.85 -1.11 -3.51
N LEU A 25 7.05 -0.06 -3.67
CA LEU A 25 6.73 0.84 -2.58
C LEU A 25 5.23 0.76 -2.32
N VAL A 26 4.86 0.56 -1.05
CA VAL A 26 3.48 0.64 -0.60
C VAL A 26 3.37 1.82 0.35
N ILE A 27 2.37 2.65 0.14
CA ILE A 27 2.17 3.87 0.93
C ILE A 27 0.86 3.76 1.70
N GLY A 28 0.93 3.90 3.01
CA GLY A 28 -0.25 3.87 3.85
C GLY A 28 0.04 3.26 5.21
N GLY A 29 -0.92 3.41 6.13
CA GLY A 29 -0.75 2.93 7.50
C GLY A 29 -1.94 2.16 8.05
N GLY A 30 -2.91 1.81 7.21
CA GLY A 30 -4.04 0.99 7.61
C GLY A 30 -3.81 -0.48 7.32
N ASP A 31 -4.79 -1.30 7.70
CA ASP A 31 -4.69 -2.75 7.48
C ASP A 31 -4.53 -3.11 6.01
N SER A 32 -5.21 -2.38 5.11
CA SER A 32 -5.11 -2.67 3.67
C SER A 32 -3.69 -2.50 3.15
N ALA A 33 -3.03 -1.41 3.56
CA ALA A 33 -1.66 -1.15 3.13
C ALA A 33 -0.70 -2.22 3.67
N VAL A 34 -0.85 -2.56 4.94
CA VAL A 34 0.02 -3.54 5.59
C VAL A 34 -0.18 -4.92 4.98
N GLU A 35 -1.43 -5.33 4.75
CA GLU A 35 -1.72 -6.63 4.14
C GLU A 35 -1.19 -6.70 2.71
N ALA A 36 -1.35 -5.63 1.94
CA ALA A 36 -0.81 -5.58 0.59
C ALA A 36 0.72 -5.68 0.60
N ALA A 37 1.37 -4.94 1.49
CA ALA A 37 2.82 -4.96 1.59
C ALA A 37 3.33 -6.35 1.97
N MET A 38 2.67 -7.01 2.93
CA MET A 38 3.05 -8.36 3.33
C MET A 38 2.83 -9.38 2.20
N GLY A 39 1.70 -9.26 1.50
CA GLY A 39 1.42 -10.15 0.38
C GLY A 39 2.43 -10.02 -0.74
N LEU A 40 2.83 -8.79 -1.06
CA LEU A 40 3.84 -8.54 -2.08
C LEU A 40 5.23 -9.01 -1.60
N ALA A 41 5.54 -8.82 -0.32
CA ALA A 41 6.82 -9.24 0.23
C ALA A 41 6.96 -10.76 0.27
N ALA A 42 5.85 -11.49 0.28
CA ALA A 42 5.85 -12.94 0.27
C ALA A 42 6.23 -13.52 -1.09
N GLN A 43 6.18 -12.72 -2.16
CA GLN A 43 6.51 -13.20 -3.50
C GLN A 43 8.00 -13.18 -3.74
N VAL A 44 8.46 -14.14 -4.54
CA VAL A 44 9.89 -14.37 -4.76
C VAL A 44 10.58 -13.12 -5.32
N GLY A 45 11.68 -12.74 -4.69
CA GLY A 45 12.59 -11.72 -5.19
C GLY A 45 12.10 -10.29 -5.07
N ASN A 46 10.92 -10.07 -4.49
CA ASN A 46 10.43 -8.71 -4.30
C ASN A 46 11.17 -8.01 -3.16
N THR A 47 11.50 -6.75 -3.40
CA THR A 47 11.99 -5.84 -2.38
C THR A 47 10.86 -4.86 -2.09
N VAL A 48 10.26 -4.95 -0.91
CA VAL A 48 9.09 -4.15 -0.57
C VAL A 48 9.40 -3.18 0.56
N THR A 49 9.06 -1.93 0.34
CA THR A 49 9.16 -0.88 1.35
C THR A 49 7.75 -0.36 1.62
N LEU A 50 7.39 -0.26 2.89
CA LEU A 50 6.13 0.33 3.34
C LEU A 50 6.44 1.70 3.92
N SER A 51 5.88 2.74 3.32
CA SER A 51 6.09 4.12 3.74
C SER A 51 4.88 4.59 4.52
N TYR A 52 5.11 5.09 5.74
CA TYR A 52 4.06 5.61 6.57
C TYR A 52 4.44 6.99 7.09
N ARG A 53 3.47 7.91 7.07
CA ARG A 53 3.73 9.32 7.39
C ARG A 53 3.90 9.62 8.87
N GLN A 54 3.54 8.69 9.75
CA GLN A 54 3.63 8.90 11.18
C GLN A 54 4.72 8.04 11.80
N ALA A 55 4.99 8.27 13.08
CA ALA A 55 6.08 7.59 13.79
C ALA A 55 5.72 6.16 14.19
N THR A 56 4.43 5.87 14.35
CA THR A 56 3.96 4.53 14.75
C THR A 56 2.60 4.28 14.13
N PHE A 57 2.29 3.01 13.91
CA PHE A 57 0.96 2.63 13.49
C PHE A 57 -0.01 2.75 14.67
N SER A 58 -1.22 3.23 14.40
CA SER A 58 -2.22 3.46 15.45
C SER A 58 -3.55 2.77 15.19
N ARG A 59 -3.76 2.22 13.99
CA ARG A 59 -5.07 1.68 13.61
C ARG A 59 -5.01 0.27 13.06
N LEU A 60 -3.92 -0.45 13.30
CA LEU A 60 -3.79 -1.81 12.80
C LEU A 60 -4.46 -2.79 13.76
N LYS A 61 -5.06 -3.82 13.20
CA LYS A 61 -5.50 -4.96 13.98
C LYS A 61 -4.30 -5.64 14.64
N ASP A 62 -4.49 -6.18 15.83
CA ASP A 62 -3.40 -6.83 16.56
C ASP A 62 -2.71 -7.91 15.73
N ARG A 63 -3.49 -8.69 14.99
CA ARG A 63 -2.95 -9.74 14.15
C ARG A 63 -1.97 -9.17 13.11
N ASN A 64 -2.32 -8.03 12.52
CA ASN A 64 -1.47 -7.41 11.52
C ASN A 64 -0.22 -6.79 12.12
N VAL A 65 -0.32 -6.25 13.33
CA VAL A 65 0.86 -5.75 14.04
C VAL A 65 1.88 -6.87 14.21
N ARG A 66 1.43 -8.02 14.70
CA ARG A 66 2.32 -9.17 14.93
C ARG A 66 2.92 -9.70 13.63
N ARG A 67 2.09 -9.80 12.59
CA ARG A 67 2.56 -10.29 11.29
C ARG A 67 3.57 -9.34 10.66
N LEU A 68 3.32 -8.04 10.77
CA LEU A 68 4.22 -7.05 10.22
C LEU A 68 5.56 -7.09 10.93
N GLU A 69 5.55 -7.15 12.26
CA GLU A 69 6.77 -7.25 13.05
C GLU A 69 7.59 -8.48 12.64
N GLU A 70 6.92 -9.59 12.40
CA GLU A 70 7.60 -10.81 11.98
C GLU A 70 8.22 -10.65 10.59
N CYS A 71 7.50 -10.04 9.65
CA CYS A 71 8.03 -9.80 8.31
C CYS A 71 9.27 -8.89 8.34
N VAL A 72 9.22 -7.85 9.16
CA VAL A 72 10.33 -6.92 9.30
C VAL A 72 11.52 -7.63 9.96
N ARG A 73 11.26 -8.40 11.00
CA ARG A 73 12.29 -9.13 11.72
C ARG A 73 13.02 -10.13 10.80
N LYS A 74 12.27 -10.75 9.90
CA LYS A 74 12.86 -11.71 8.93
C LYS A 74 13.52 -11.03 7.74
N GLY A 75 13.49 -9.70 7.68
CA GLY A 75 14.10 -8.97 6.57
C GLY A 75 13.33 -9.01 5.28
N LYS A 76 12.05 -9.42 5.30
CA LYS A 76 11.24 -9.52 4.09
C LYS A 76 10.61 -8.21 3.67
N LEU A 77 10.46 -7.28 4.61
CA LEU A 77 9.75 -6.04 4.39
C LEU A 77 10.42 -4.95 5.22
N LYS A 78 10.60 -3.79 4.61
CA LYS A 78 11.16 -2.63 5.31
C LYS A 78 10.05 -1.61 5.53
N VAL A 79 9.95 -1.08 6.74
CA VAL A 79 9.01 0.00 7.05
C VAL A 79 9.79 1.28 7.26
N VAL A 80 9.36 2.36 6.60
CA VAL A 80 9.95 3.68 6.74
C VAL A 80 8.90 4.60 7.34
N TYR A 81 9.11 4.99 8.58
CA TYR A 81 8.20 5.89 9.29
C TYR A 81 8.54 7.34 8.98
N ASN A 82 7.62 8.24 9.29
CA ASN A 82 7.79 9.69 9.12
C ASN A 82 8.22 10.02 7.69
N SER A 83 7.57 9.38 6.72
CA SER A 83 7.93 9.51 5.32
C SER A 83 6.72 9.85 4.47
N ASN A 84 6.98 10.60 3.41
CA ASN A 84 5.96 10.98 2.44
C ASN A 84 6.55 10.94 1.05
N PRO A 85 5.77 10.51 0.04
CA PRO A 85 6.26 10.57 -1.33
C PRO A 85 6.32 12.03 -1.82
N VAL A 86 7.37 12.36 -2.52
CA VAL A 86 7.56 13.68 -3.12
C VAL A 86 7.37 13.59 -4.63
N GLU A 87 7.89 12.55 -5.23
CA GLU A 87 7.82 12.39 -6.67
C GLU A 87 7.96 10.93 -7.05
N PHE A 88 7.22 10.52 -8.08
CA PHE A 88 7.38 9.22 -8.72
C PHE A 88 7.94 9.44 -10.11
N THR A 89 8.99 8.71 -10.47
CA THR A 89 9.52 8.69 -11.82
C THR A 89 9.39 7.27 -12.36
N GLN A 90 9.69 7.08 -13.63
CA GLN A 90 9.49 5.79 -14.26
C GLN A 90 10.27 4.67 -13.56
N ASP A 91 11.44 4.95 -13.05
CA ASP A 91 12.32 3.93 -12.45
C ASP A 91 12.65 4.18 -10.98
N SER A 92 12.06 5.21 -10.37
CA SER A 92 12.39 5.52 -8.98
C SER A 92 11.25 6.24 -8.27
N VAL A 93 11.44 6.40 -6.98
CA VAL A 93 10.55 7.17 -6.11
C VAL A 93 11.42 8.06 -5.23
N ILE A 94 11.01 9.29 -5.05
CA ILE A 94 11.64 10.19 -4.11
C ILE A 94 10.75 10.31 -2.89
N LEU A 95 11.29 9.92 -1.73
CA LEU A 95 10.62 10.02 -0.45
C LEU A 95 11.27 11.11 0.39
N GLU A 96 10.45 11.84 1.12
CA GLU A 96 10.94 12.68 2.20
C GLU A 96 10.84 11.89 3.49
N VAL A 97 11.95 11.74 4.20
CA VAL A 97 12.02 10.99 5.44
C VAL A 97 12.65 11.90 6.50
N ASN A 98 11.89 12.24 7.53
CA ASN A 98 12.34 13.14 8.58
C ASN A 98 12.90 14.44 8.03
N GLY A 99 12.29 14.97 6.97
CA GLY A 99 12.70 16.24 6.37
C GLY A 99 13.81 16.15 5.33
N ALA A 100 14.37 14.97 5.09
CA ALA A 100 15.41 14.77 4.08
C ALA A 100 14.90 13.89 2.96
N THR A 101 15.27 14.21 1.72
CA THR A 101 14.80 13.41 0.58
C THR A 101 15.74 12.25 0.31
N GLN A 102 15.15 11.13 -0.09
CA GLN A 102 15.85 9.92 -0.49
C GLN A 102 15.28 9.43 -1.81
N LYS A 103 16.15 8.97 -2.70
CA LYS A 103 15.74 8.39 -3.97
C LYS A 103 15.88 6.87 -3.90
N LEU A 104 14.78 6.16 -4.19
CA LEU A 104 14.74 4.71 -4.17
C LEU A 104 14.47 4.19 -5.57
N ALA A 105 15.23 3.20 -6.01
CA ALA A 105 14.91 2.47 -7.23
C ALA A 105 13.55 1.80 -7.04
N ASN A 106 12.70 1.83 -8.06
CA ASN A 106 11.32 1.40 -7.90
C ASN A 106 10.72 0.95 -9.23
N ASP A 107 9.96 -0.15 -9.18
CA ASP A 107 9.21 -0.65 -10.33
C ASP A 107 7.72 -0.36 -10.21
N PHE A 108 7.14 -0.46 -9.02
CA PHE A 108 5.70 -0.27 -8.80
C PHE A 108 5.42 0.43 -7.48
N VAL A 109 4.32 1.18 -7.45
CA VAL A 109 3.86 1.88 -6.26
C VAL A 109 2.39 1.58 -6.04
N TRP A 110 2.01 1.26 -4.81
CA TRP A 110 0.61 1.18 -4.39
C TRP A 110 0.35 2.22 -3.32
N ILE A 111 -0.70 3.00 -3.51
CA ILE A 111 -1.10 4.04 -2.55
C ILE A 111 -2.43 3.65 -1.92
N PHE A 112 -2.42 3.51 -0.60
CA PHE A 112 -3.63 3.26 0.17
C PHE A 112 -3.86 4.44 1.10
N ALA A 113 -5.04 5.05 1.01
CA ALA A 113 -5.33 6.30 1.70
C ALA A 113 -5.87 6.08 3.11
N GLY A 114 -5.14 5.37 3.92
CA GLY A 114 -5.57 5.13 5.30
C GLY A 114 -6.75 4.17 5.37
N GLY A 115 -7.68 4.43 6.28
CA GLY A 115 -8.81 3.53 6.51
C GLY A 115 -9.87 3.59 5.41
N ASP A 116 -10.20 4.79 4.96
CA ASP A 116 -11.24 4.98 3.97
C ASP A 116 -10.67 5.53 2.67
N PRO A 117 -11.06 4.97 1.52
CA PRO A 117 -10.64 5.53 0.25
C PRO A 117 -11.20 6.95 0.08
N PRO A 118 -10.43 7.88 -0.50
CA PRO A 118 -10.95 9.22 -0.79
C PRO A 118 -12.11 9.15 -1.77
N THR A 119 -13.08 10.05 -1.63
CA THR A 119 -14.21 10.12 -2.55
C THR A 119 -13.76 10.30 -3.99
N ALA A 120 -12.75 11.14 -4.21
CA ALA A 120 -12.22 11.36 -5.56
C ALA A 120 -11.67 10.09 -6.16
N PHE A 121 -10.99 9.26 -5.36
CA PHE A 121 -10.48 7.97 -5.82
C PHE A 121 -11.63 7.04 -6.21
N LEU A 122 -12.68 6.96 -5.39
CA LEU A 122 -13.83 6.11 -5.69
C LEU A 122 -14.51 6.52 -6.98
N LYS A 123 -14.65 7.81 -7.23
CA LYS A 123 -15.23 8.31 -8.47
C LYS A 123 -14.37 7.95 -9.66
N LYS A 124 -13.05 8.07 -9.52
CA LYS A 124 -12.11 7.79 -10.60
C LYS A 124 -12.20 6.36 -11.08
N ILE A 125 -12.39 5.41 -10.18
CA ILE A 125 -12.49 4.00 -10.56
C ILE A 125 -13.92 3.56 -10.88
N GLY A 126 -14.87 4.50 -10.89
CA GLY A 126 -16.24 4.21 -11.29
C GLY A 126 -17.05 3.45 -10.25
N VAL A 127 -16.62 3.43 -9.01
CA VAL A 127 -17.37 2.79 -7.93
C VAL A 127 -18.29 3.80 -7.30
N GLY A 128 -19.57 3.48 -7.20
CA GLY A 128 -20.50 4.31 -6.43
C GLY A 128 -20.13 4.24 -4.96
N PHE A 129 -20.25 5.37 -4.28
CA PHE A 129 -19.90 5.40 -2.87
C PHE A 129 -20.93 4.62 -2.06
N ASN A 130 -20.50 3.50 -1.52
CA ASN A 130 -21.34 2.64 -0.69
C ASN A 130 -20.43 1.91 0.28
N SER A 131 -20.51 2.22 1.54
CA SER A 131 -19.64 1.65 2.56
C SER A 131 -19.72 0.13 2.64
N LYS A 132 -20.85 -0.45 2.28
CA LYS A 132 -21.01 -1.89 2.30
C LYS A 132 -20.08 -2.60 1.32
N ASN A 133 -19.70 -1.94 0.25
CA ASN A 133 -18.84 -2.54 -0.75
C ASN A 133 -17.36 -2.46 -0.40
N LEU A 134 -17.04 -1.80 0.66
CA LEU A 134 -15.65 -1.57 1.02
C LEU A 134 -15.13 -2.54 2.06
N THR A 135 -16.05 -3.17 2.71
CA THR A 135 -15.65 -4.09 3.74
C THR A 135 -15.66 -5.50 3.28
N LEU A 136 -15.68 -5.69 2.98
CA LEU A 136 -15.59 -6.82 2.87
C LEU A 136 -14.81 -7.51 2.77
N GLU A 137 -14.48 -6.90 3.37
CA GLU A 137 -14.08 -7.29 3.53
C GLU A 137 -13.71 -7.36 3.70
N GLY A 138 -13.52 -6.94 4.15
CA GLY A 138 -13.16 -6.80 4.59
C GLY A 138 -12.95 -6.73 4.49
N SER A 139 -12.73 -6.46 4.79
CA SER A 139 -12.52 -6.25 4.82
C SER A 139 -12.47 -6.39 4.31
N THR A 140 -12.23 -6.17 4.28
CA THR A 140 -12.26 -6.17 4.02
C THR A 140 -12.24 -6.11 3.29
N GLU A 141 -12.00 -5.78 3.19
CA GLU A 141 -12.08 -5.57 2.80
C GLU A 141 -12.12 -6.03 2.28
N ALA A 142 -11.93 -6.22 2.36
CA ALA A 142 -12.02 -6.58 2.21
C ALA A 142 -12.47 -7.24 1.77
N LYS A 143 -12.55 -7.32 1.73
CA LYS A 143 -12.90 -7.71 1.45
C LYS A 143 -13.37 -7.57 0.64
N ALA A 144 -13.22 -6.92 0.51
CA ALA A 144 -13.63 -6.63 0.05
C ALA A 144 -13.56 -6.54 -0.76
N ALA A 145 -13.40 -6.40 -0.94
CA ALA A 145 -13.36 -6.29 -1.39
C ALA A 145 -13.47 -7.00 -1.88
N LYS A 146 -13.55 -7.41 -1.85
CA LYS A 146 -13.63 -8.12 -1.99
C LYS A 146 -14.56 -8.56 -2.60
N GLU A 147 -15.01 -8.18 -2.80
CA GLU A 147 -15.67 -8.31 -3.25
C GLU A 147 -15.98 -7.88 -4.23
N GLY A 148 -15.94 -7.55 -4.59
CA GLY A 148 -16.03 -7.09 -5.26
C GLY A 148 -15.77 -6.26 -5.70
N MET A 149 -15.43 -5.91 -5.42
CA MET A 149 -15.02 -5.27 -5.45
C MET A 149 -14.61 -5.18 -5.33
N VAL A 150 -14.30 -5.31 -5.10
CA VAL A 150 -14.03 -5.27 -4.56
C VAL A 150 -13.76 -4.95 -4.59
N LEU A 151 -13.37 -4.45 -4.30
CA LEU A 151 -13.14 -4.20 -3.93
C LEU A 151 -12.94 -4.22 -3.75
N VAL A 152 -12.68 -4.05 -3.47
CA VAL A 152 -12.56 -4.14 -2.96
C VAL A 152 -12.23 -4.36 -2.57
N ASP A 153 -11.75 -4.07 -2.29
CA ASP A 153 -11.51 -4.32 -1.65
C ASP A 153 -11.13 -4.37 -1.45
N ALA A 154 -11.00 -4.08 -1.43
CA ALA A 154 -10.81 -4.30 -0.97
C ALA A 154 -10.63 -4.52 -0.75
#